data_4567cc411d716a1b27f1d775a527d64c
#
_entry.id   4567cc411d716a1b27f1d775a527d64c
#
_cell.length_a   1.000
_cell.length_b   1.000
_cell.length_c   1.000
_cell.angle_alpha   90.00
_cell.angle_beta   90.00
_cell.angle_gamma   90.00
#
_symmetry.space_group_name_H-M   'P 1'
#
loop_
_entity.id
_entity.type
_entity.pdbx_description
1 polymer ?
#
loop_
_entity_poly.entity_id
_entity_poly.type
_entity_poly.pdbx_seq_one_letter_code
_entity_poly.pdbx_strand_id
1 'polypeptide(L)'
;MTRAAAVLRTLAVAAMLAAAGLTTGAAPAVAAGPLTPGRIAFSNIGTGQIYAVNPDGTGLVQLTHYPQGISGRFPDWSPDGSRILFARVNNSNFVGRIWIMNADGTGQRRIASDVPGRSDVWPVYTPDGRHIVFTRCLAFGEHCSIWIMRSDGTHRHLLIPFLKQPTETSSLMPKVSPDGRRLAFTRPGFHGIASQVWVARIDGTHARPLTAPRLEAFAPAWSPGGSHIAFTSNLHRWQGSIYVMRADGTGLTRLATAKWPNSNFDPAYSPGGGQIAFSSDRRYPDLCCADLFVMRADGSGQHLVATGLQGVVQAAWGSAPPVPAGSPGTLSQPTAPAPAPGSSIFRAATKHPPGT
;
A
#
# COMPACT_ATOMS: atom_id res chain seq x y z
N MET A 1 -16.02 8.05 23.57
CA MET A 1 -15.65 7.04 22.57
C MET A 1 -15.03 7.78 21.42
N THR A 2 -13.76 7.67 21.30
CA THR A 2 -12.82 8.68 20.87
C THR A 2 -12.54 8.68 19.36
N ARG A 3 -12.33 9.87 18.80
CA ARG A 3 -12.09 10.25 17.38
C ARG A 3 -10.98 9.45 16.65
N ALA A 4 -10.19 8.68 17.34
CA ALA A 4 -9.06 7.90 16.78
C ALA A 4 -9.48 6.70 15.90
N ALA A 5 -10.64 6.11 16.12
CA ALA A 5 -11.19 5.06 15.26
C ALA A 5 -11.64 5.60 13.87
N ALA A 6 -11.73 6.92 13.74
CA ALA A 6 -12.19 7.58 12.52
C ALA A 6 -11.10 7.67 11.44
N VAL A 7 -9.82 7.77 11.78
CA VAL A 7 -8.74 7.97 10.78
C VAL A 7 -8.47 6.70 9.96
N LEU A 8 -8.59 5.52 10.54
CA LEU A 8 -8.60 4.27 9.76
C LEU A 8 -9.96 4.03 9.07
N ARG A 9 -11.03 4.69 9.52
CA ARG A 9 -12.36 4.64 8.89
C ARG A 9 -12.55 5.70 7.80
N THR A 10 -11.79 6.78 7.80
CA THR A 10 -11.95 7.91 6.85
C THR A 10 -11.37 7.63 5.46
N LEU A 11 -10.68 6.52 5.25
CA LEU A 11 -10.41 6.00 3.90
C LEU A 11 -11.68 5.38 3.27
N ALA A 12 -12.79 5.34 3.98
CA ALA A 12 -14.01 4.66 3.57
C ALA A 12 -15.26 5.57 3.37
N VAL A 13 -15.25 6.89 3.65
CA VAL A 13 -16.51 7.71 3.62
C VAL A 13 -16.33 9.08 2.98
N ALA A 14 -16.86 9.32 1.82
CA ALA A 14 -17.69 10.45 1.31
C ALA A 14 -17.98 10.35 -0.19
N ALA A 15 -19.25 10.23 -0.52
CA ALA A 15 -19.81 10.27 -1.87
C ALA A 15 -20.48 11.62 -2.14
N MET A 16 -20.40 12.14 -3.38
CA MET A 16 -21.52 12.50 -4.26
C MET A 16 -21.08 13.19 -5.55
N LEU A 17 -21.55 12.63 -6.66
CA LEU A 17 -21.98 13.15 -7.96
C LEU A 17 -21.23 14.27 -8.71
N ALA A 18 -20.65 13.92 -9.87
CA ALA A 18 -20.97 14.53 -11.17
C ALA A 18 -20.40 13.68 -12.32
N ALA A 19 -21.27 13.29 -13.26
CA ALA A 19 -20.91 12.58 -14.48
C ALA A 19 -20.20 13.51 -15.46
N ALA A 20 -19.00 13.13 -15.91
CA ALA A 20 -18.39 13.66 -17.12
C ALA A 20 -17.72 12.48 -17.84
N GLY A 21 -18.06 12.31 -19.11
CA GLY A 21 -17.65 11.21 -19.96
C GLY A 21 -16.12 11.04 -20.01
N LEU A 22 -15.67 9.85 -19.66
CA LEU A 22 -14.30 9.40 -19.85
C LEU A 22 -14.26 8.52 -21.12
N THR A 23 -13.56 8.97 -22.14
CA THR A 23 -13.23 8.16 -23.30
C THR A 23 -12.34 7.00 -22.86
N THR A 24 -12.70 5.78 -23.21
CA THR A 24 -11.88 4.57 -23.03
C THR A 24 -10.75 4.58 -24.06
N GLY A 25 -9.73 5.39 -23.82
CA GLY A 25 -8.48 5.30 -24.58
C GLY A 25 -7.69 4.06 -24.11
N ALA A 26 -7.24 3.22 -25.01
CA ALA A 26 -6.31 2.15 -24.70
C ALA A 26 -5.04 2.77 -24.06
N ALA A 27 -4.57 2.21 -22.95
CA ALA A 27 -3.29 2.60 -22.36
C ALA A 27 -2.17 2.42 -23.39
N PRO A 28 -1.21 3.34 -23.49
CA PRO A 28 -0.07 3.13 -24.35
C PRO A 28 0.63 1.84 -23.93
N ALA A 29 0.82 0.92 -24.88
CA ALA A 29 1.53 -0.33 -24.65
C ALA A 29 2.95 0.00 -24.16
N VAL A 30 3.20 -0.18 -22.88
CA VAL A 30 4.54 -0.24 -22.35
C VAL A 30 5.10 -1.57 -22.88
N ALA A 31 6.13 -1.50 -23.73
CA ALA A 31 6.78 -2.70 -24.24
C ALA A 31 7.12 -3.61 -23.07
N ALA A 32 6.54 -4.82 -23.06
CA ALA A 32 6.78 -5.81 -22.03
C ALA A 32 8.25 -6.23 -22.14
N GLY A 33 9.09 -5.66 -21.29
CA GLY A 33 10.42 -6.19 -21.05
C GLY A 33 10.32 -7.64 -20.55
N PRO A 34 11.39 -8.44 -20.67
CA PRO A 34 11.40 -9.81 -20.15
C PRO A 34 10.96 -9.76 -18.69
N LEU A 35 10.03 -10.66 -18.33
CA LEU A 35 9.52 -10.79 -16.96
C LEU A 35 10.70 -11.08 -16.04
N THR A 36 11.21 -10.06 -15.35
CA THR A 36 12.25 -10.26 -14.35
C THR A 36 11.62 -10.96 -13.17
N PRO A 37 12.07 -12.18 -12.88
CA PRO A 37 11.60 -12.87 -11.69
C PRO A 37 11.94 -12.01 -10.48
N GLY A 38 10.95 -11.75 -9.64
CA GLY A 38 11.10 -11.04 -8.40
C GLY A 38 10.15 -11.68 -7.39
N ARG A 39 10.20 -11.23 -6.14
CA ARG A 39 9.29 -11.71 -5.10
C ARG A 39 8.34 -10.59 -4.67
N ILE A 40 7.12 -10.96 -4.32
CA ILE A 40 6.12 -10.06 -3.79
C ILE A 40 6.06 -10.28 -2.28
N ALA A 41 6.49 -9.29 -1.49
CA ALA A 41 6.25 -9.26 -0.06
C ALA A 41 4.93 -8.56 0.21
N PHE A 42 4.16 -9.03 1.20
CA PHE A 42 2.87 -8.44 1.55
C PHE A 42 2.55 -8.63 3.03
N SER A 43 1.70 -7.77 3.55
CA SER A 43 1.13 -7.91 4.89
C SER A 43 -0.14 -8.73 4.82
N ASN A 44 -0.36 -9.61 5.79
CA ASN A 44 -1.62 -10.31 6.00
C ASN A 44 -2.29 -9.76 7.27
N ILE A 45 -3.45 -9.12 7.12
CA ILE A 45 -4.14 -8.49 8.26
C ILE A 45 -4.81 -9.51 9.17
N GLY A 46 -5.17 -10.67 8.66
CA GLY A 46 -5.80 -11.75 9.45
C GLY A 46 -4.81 -12.40 10.42
N THR A 47 -3.58 -12.67 9.96
CA THR A 47 -2.53 -13.29 10.79
C THR A 47 -1.64 -12.27 11.49
N GLY A 48 -1.60 -11.03 11.03
CA GLY A 48 -0.65 -10.01 11.49
C GLY A 48 0.78 -10.22 11.00
N GLN A 49 1.01 -11.10 10.00
CA GLN A 49 2.35 -11.47 9.57
C GLN A 49 2.69 -10.90 8.19
N ILE A 50 4.00 -10.87 7.89
CA ILE A 50 4.52 -10.60 6.56
C ILE A 50 4.84 -11.93 5.88
N TYR A 51 4.46 -12.03 4.63
CA TYR A 51 4.73 -13.15 3.74
C TYR A 51 5.47 -12.68 2.50
N ALA A 52 6.10 -13.60 1.80
CA ALA A 52 6.59 -13.38 0.45
C ALA A 52 6.22 -14.57 -0.44
N VAL A 53 5.99 -14.29 -1.73
CA VAL A 53 5.57 -15.27 -2.72
C VAL A 53 6.19 -14.94 -4.08
N ASN A 54 6.39 -15.94 -4.93
CA ASN A 54 6.73 -15.73 -6.33
C ASN A 54 5.51 -15.20 -7.11
N PRO A 55 5.70 -14.47 -8.22
CA PRO A 55 4.59 -13.91 -8.99
C PRO A 55 3.63 -14.96 -9.57
N ASP A 56 4.06 -16.19 -9.74
CA ASP A 56 3.25 -17.33 -10.19
C ASP A 56 2.48 -18.03 -9.04
N GLY A 57 2.62 -17.54 -7.81
CA GLY A 57 1.97 -18.10 -6.62
C GLY A 57 2.74 -19.22 -5.94
N THR A 58 3.88 -19.66 -6.50
CA THR A 58 4.76 -20.64 -5.86
C THR A 58 5.64 -20.02 -4.80
N GLY A 59 6.31 -20.82 -3.96
CA GLY A 59 7.30 -20.35 -3.01
C GLY A 59 6.73 -19.40 -1.93
N LEU A 60 5.48 -19.60 -1.51
CA LEU A 60 4.88 -18.84 -0.41
C LEU A 60 5.61 -19.15 0.90
N VAL A 61 6.15 -18.10 1.55
CA VAL A 61 6.89 -18.20 2.81
C VAL A 61 6.36 -17.19 3.80
N GLN A 62 6.12 -17.58 5.04
CA GLN A 62 5.89 -16.67 6.15
C GLN A 62 7.22 -16.14 6.68
N LEU A 63 7.40 -14.81 6.66
CA LEU A 63 8.67 -14.18 7.05
C LEU A 63 8.69 -13.71 8.51
N THR A 64 7.53 -13.48 9.12
CA THR A 64 7.45 -13.04 10.53
C THR A 64 6.55 -13.97 11.34
N HIS A 65 6.81 -14.06 12.66
CA HIS A 65 6.09 -14.95 13.58
C HIS A 65 5.78 -14.17 14.87
N TYR A 66 4.98 -13.11 14.77
CA TYR A 66 4.61 -12.27 15.91
C TYR A 66 3.45 -12.87 16.69
N PRO A 67 3.44 -12.67 18.02
CA PRO A 67 2.30 -13.04 18.83
C PRO A 67 1.07 -12.16 18.51
N GLN A 68 -0.10 -12.63 18.92
CA GLN A 68 -1.33 -11.86 18.81
C GLN A 68 -1.16 -10.45 19.44
N GLY A 69 -1.72 -9.44 18.78
CA GLY A 69 -1.58 -8.03 19.20
C GLY A 69 -0.39 -7.30 18.57
N ILE A 70 0.50 -8.01 17.90
CA ILE A 70 1.60 -7.41 17.13
C ILE A 70 1.46 -7.79 15.65
N SER A 71 1.67 -6.83 14.76
CA SER A 71 1.62 -7.06 13.32
C SER A 71 2.84 -6.53 12.59
N GLY A 72 3.27 -7.27 11.57
CA GLY A 72 4.16 -6.78 10.53
C GLY A 72 3.36 -6.10 9.42
N ARG A 73 3.70 -4.87 9.07
CA ARG A 73 2.95 -4.04 8.11
C ARG A 73 3.87 -3.30 7.15
N PHE A 74 3.34 -2.97 5.96
CA PHE A 74 3.98 -2.07 5.01
C PHE A 74 5.39 -2.54 4.59
N PRO A 75 5.56 -3.78 4.09
CA PRO A 75 6.86 -4.23 3.62
C PRO A 75 7.34 -3.41 2.41
N ASP A 76 8.65 -3.20 2.31
CA ASP A 76 9.31 -2.63 1.14
C ASP A 76 10.68 -3.27 0.95
N TRP A 77 11.05 -3.62 -0.29
CA TRP A 77 12.31 -4.28 -0.59
C TRP A 77 13.46 -3.28 -0.67
N SER A 78 14.65 -3.69 -0.22
CA SER A 78 15.87 -2.99 -0.58
C SER A 78 16.12 -3.06 -2.10
N PRO A 79 16.78 -2.06 -2.71
CA PRO A 79 17.01 -2.02 -4.16
C PRO A 79 17.74 -3.26 -4.70
N ASP A 80 18.62 -3.86 -3.90
CA ASP A 80 19.35 -5.10 -4.22
C ASP A 80 18.54 -6.38 -3.93
N GLY A 81 17.33 -6.27 -3.38
CA GLY A 81 16.47 -7.40 -3.03
C GLY A 81 16.96 -8.25 -1.84
N SER A 82 18.02 -7.85 -1.14
CA SER A 82 18.60 -8.64 -0.04
C SER A 82 17.87 -8.48 1.28
N ARG A 83 17.11 -7.39 1.45
CA ARG A 83 16.44 -7.02 2.70
C ARG A 83 15.02 -6.52 2.49
N ILE A 84 14.26 -6.56 3.58
CA ILE A 84 12.88 -6.02 3.64
C ILE A 84 12.81 -5.05 4.82
N LEU A 85 12.37 -3.82 4.53
CA LEU A 85 11.88 -2.86 5.52
C LEU A 85 10.43 -3.17 5.85
N PHE A 86 10.02 -2.92 7.08
CA PHE A 86 8.62 -3.02 7.47
C PHE A 86 8.34 -2.23 8.75
N ALA A 87 7.09 -2.01 9.06
CA ALA A 87 6.67 -1.51 10.36
C ALA A 87 6.19 -2.68 11.23
N ARG A 88 6.77 -2.83 12.42
CA ARG A 88 6.20 -3.66 13.49
C ARG A 88 5.25 -2.80 14.30
N VAL A 89 3.96 -3.15 14.28
CA VAL A 89 2.86 -2.36 14.82
C VAL A 89 2.26 -3.08 16.03
N ASN A 90 2.08 -2.36 17.12
CA ASN A 90 1.28 -2.81 18.24
C ASN A 90 -0.20 -2.47 17.95
N ASN A 91 -1.06 -3.49 17.86
CA ASN A 91 -2.44 -3.34 17.44
C ASN A 91 -3.33 -2.69 18.51
N SER A 92 -2.92 -2.66 19.79
CA SER A 92 -3.71 -2.05 20.86
C SER A 92 -3.65 -0.52 20.88
N ASN A 93 -2.52 0.06 20.43
CA ASN A 93 -2.30 1.50 20.42
C ASN A 93 -1.87 2.05 19.04
N PHE A 94 -1.81 1.20 18.01
CA PHE A 94 -1.40 1.51 16.64
C PHE A 94 -0.02 2.16 16.53
N VAL A 95 0.87 1.90 17.48
CA VAL A 95 2.23 2.42 17.45
C VAL A 95 3.11 1.49 16.63
N GLY A 96 3.57 1.99 15.49
CA GLY A 96 4.52 1.33 14.59
C GLY A 96 5.96 1.75 14.86
N ARG A 97 6.87 0.84 14.56
CA ARG A 97 8.33 1.05 14.57
C ARG A 97 8.94 0.43 13.34
N ILE A 98 9.94 1.10 12.77
CA ILE A 98 10.61 0.61 11.56
C ILE A 98 11.63 -0.45 11.90
N TRP A 99 11.48 -1.58 11.25
CA TRP A 99 12.33 -2.76 11.35
C TRP A 99 12.88 -3.13 9.99
N ILE A 100 13.95 -3.89 10.00
CA ILE A 100 14.56 -4.51 8.81
C ILE A 100 14.77 -5.98 9.08
N MET A 101 14.69 -6.81 8.04
CA MET A 101 15.03 -8.21 8.04
C MET A 101 15.75 -8.59 6.74
N ASN A 102 16.40 -9.73 6.71
CA ASN A 102 16.89 -10.34 5.48
C ASN A 102 15.70 -10.82 4.61
N ALA A 103 15.94 -11.05 3.33
CA ALA A 103 14.92 -11.49 2.37
C ALA A 103 14.25 -12.84 2.74
N ASP A 104 14.89 -13.65 3.58
CA ASP A 104 14.39 -14.91 4.13
C ASP A 104 13.62 -14.77 5.46
N GLY A 105 13.49 -13.55 5.99
CA GLY A 105 12.83 -13.27 7.27
C GLY A 105 13.73 -13.31 8.50
N THR A 106 14.98 -13.71 8.35
CA THR A 106 15.97 -13.74 9.46
C THR A 106 16.55 -12.37 9.76
N GLY A 107 17.34 -12.24 10.82
CA GLY A 107 18.06 -11.00 11.14
C GLY A 107 17.16 -9.80 11.45
N GLN A 108 15.96 -10.03 11.96
CA GLN A 108 15.02 -8.98 12.30
C GLN A 108 15.58 -8.06 13.37
N ARG A 109 15.69 -6.78 13.08
CA ARG A 109 16.13 -5.77 14.04
C ARG A 109 15.44 -4.43 13.81
N ARG A 110 15.27 -3.67 14.87
CA ARG A 110 14.78 -2.29 14.80
C ARG A 110 15.89 -1.38 14.28
N ILE A 111 15.56 -0.46 13.35
CA ILE A 111 16.53 0.46 12.77
C ILE A 111 16.61 1.76 13.57
N ALA A 112 15.48 2.32 13.99
CA ALA A 112 15.43 3.62 14.60
C ALA A 112 15.06 3.55 16.08
N SER A 113 15.62 4.46 16.89
CA SER A 113 15.26 4.62 18.31
C SER A 113 13.82 5.09 18.47
N ASP A 114 13.19 4.76 19.59
CA ASP A 114 11.85 5.22 19.91
C ASP A 114 11.80 6.74 20.05
N VAL A 115 10.68 7.29 19.56
CA VAL A 115 10.24 8.63 19.90
C VAL A 115 8.92 8.48 20.63
N PRO A 116 8.85 8.81 21.93
CA PRO A 116 7.63 8.68 22.70
C PRO A 116 6.45 9.40 22.04
N GLY A 117 5.27 8.79 22.08
CA GLY A 117 4.05 9.37 21.50
C GLY A 117 4.03 9.44 19.97
N ARG A 118 4.97 8.80 19.28
CA ARG A 118 5.03 8.77 17.81
C ARG A 118 4.87 7.34 17.29
N SER A 119 4.39 7.24 16.05
CA SER A 119 4.26 6.01 15.28
C SER A 119 4.96 6.19 13.95
N ASP A 120 5.92 5.32 13.62
CA ASP A 120 6.66 5.32 12.35
C ASP A 120 6.18 4.15 11.49
N VAL A 121 5.62 4.45 10.31
CA VAL A 121 4.96 3.48 9.41
C VAL A 121 5.26 3.82 7.94
N TRP A 122 4.88 2.95 7.02
CA TRP A 122 5.11 3.07 5.57
C TRP A 122 6.56 3.41 5.22
N PRO A 123 7.54 2.64 5.70
CA PRO A 123 8.92 2.86 5.31
C PRO A 123 9.16 2.42 3.87
N VAL A 124 9.95 3.19 3.14
CA VAL A 124 10.42 2.85 1.79
C VAL A 124 11.89 3.22 1.62
N TYR A 125 12.65 2.43 0.88
CA TYR A 125 14.01 2.79 0.51
C TYR A 125 14.04 3.89 -0.56
N THR A 126 15.12 4.70 -0.55
CA THR A 126 15.57 5.41 -1.74
C THR A 126 16.21 4.42 -2.72
N PRO A 127 16.18 4.69 -4.04
CA PRO A 127 16.73 3.76 -5.05
C PRO A 127 18.22 3.43 -4.89
N ASP A 128 18.99 4.32 -4.25
CA ASP A 128 20.39 4.09 -3.92
C ASP A 128 20.60 3.27 -2.64
N GLY A 129 19.53 2.91 -1.93
CA GLY A 129 19.56 2.17 -0.67
C GLY A 129 20.14 2.91 0.52
N ARG A 130 20.53 4.19 0.37
CA ARG A 130 21.23 4.96 1.40
C ARG A 130 20.30 5.59 2.42
N HIS A 131 19.04 5.84 2.04
CA HIS A 131 18.06 6.48 2.90
C HIS A 131 16.76 5.69 2.96
N ILE A 132 15.99 5.99 3.99
CA ILE A 132 14.64 5.48 4.23
C ILE A 132 13.73 6.69 4.38
N VAL A 133 12.68 6.74 3.56
CA VAL A 133 11.58 7.70 3.69
C VAL A 133 10.43 7.00 4.39
N PHE A 134 9.79 7.65 5.32
CA PHE A 134 8.73 7.03 6.12
C PHE A 134 7.70 8.04 6.60
N THR A 135 6.55 7.57 6.99
CA THR A 135 5.51 8.37 7.62
C THR A 135 5.66 8.32 9.14
N ARG A 136 5.70 9.48 9.78
CA ARG A 136 5.64 9.63 11.23
C ARG A 136 4.37 10.34 11.64
N CYS A 137 3.60 9.71 12.51
CA CYS A 137 2.35 10.23 13.07
C CYS A 137 2.45 10.44 14.58
N LEU A 138 1.53 11.18 15.14
CA LEU A 138 1.17 11.01 16.55
C LEU A 138 0.62 9.59 16.75
N ALA A 139 0.63 9.11 18.00
CA ALA A 139 -0.06 7.87 18.33
C ALA A 139 -1.50 7.91 17.79
N PHE A 140 -2.03 6.77 17.37
CA PHE A 140 -3.35 6.64 16.73
C PHE A 140 -3.48 7.21 15.30
N GLY A 141 -2.34 7.54 14.64
CA GLY A 141 -2.34 7.86 13.21
C GLY A 141 -2.76 9.30 12.86
N GLU A 142 -2.72 10.21 13.84
CA GLU A 142 -3.02 11.64 13.63
C GLU A 142 -1.76 12.44 13.26
N HIS A 143 -1.96 13.60 12.59
CA HIS A 143 -0.92 14.58 12.27
C HIS A 143 0.32 13.98 11.63
N CYS A 144 0.13 13.17 10.62
CA CYS A 144 1.20 12.46 9.95
C CYS A 144 2.02 13.36 9.03
N SER A 145 3.31 13.20 9.08
CA SER A 145 4.32 13.90 8.27
C SER A 145 5.25 12.88 7.62
N ILE A 146 5.87 13.23 6.51
CA ILE A 146 6.87 12.38 5.88
C ILE A 146 8.26 12.82 6.35
N TRP A 147 9.05 11.85 6.77
CA TRP A 147 10.40 11.99 7.28
C TRP A 147 11.38 11.19 6.45
N ILE A 148 12.65 11.55 6.52
CA ILE A 148 13.74 10.80 5.91
C ILE A 148 14.84 10.58 6.95
N MET A 149 15.54 9.44 6.84
CA MET A 149 16.71 9.09 7.64
C MET A 149 17.72 8.31 6.80
N ARG A 150 18.94 8.17 7.25
CA ARG A 150 19.88 7.21 6.67
C ARG A 150 19.39 5.78 6.89
N SER A 151 19.82 4.84 6.05
CA SER A 151 19.42 3.43 6.15
C SER A 151 19.93 2.73 7.41
N ASP A 152 20.86 3.34 8.14
CA ASP A 152 21.29 2.93 9.47
C ASP A 152 20.39 3.45 10.63
N GLY A 153 19.39 4.29 10.32
CA GLY A 153 18.44 4.89 11.27
C GLY A 153 18.88 6.23 11.85
N THR A 154 20.02 6.76 11.43
CA THR A 154 20.56 8.06 11.89
C THR A 154 20.07 9.24 11.04
N HIS A 155 20.41 10.48 11.43
CA HIS A 155 20.16 11.71 10.66
C HIS A 155 18.69 11.90 10.24
N ARG A 156 17.76 11.64 11.15
CA ARG A 156 16.32 11.80 10.89
C ARG A 156 15.94 13.28 10.82
N HIS A 157 15.23 13.67 9.77
CA HIS A 157 14.66 15.00 9.66
C HIS A 157 13.32 15.00 8.91
N LEU A 158 12.55 16.07 9.11
CA LEU A 158 11.26 16.28 8.49
C LEU A 158 11.44 16.59 6.99
N LEU A 159 10.66 15.94 6.14
CA LEU A 159 10.68 16.13 4.68
C LEU A 159 9.40 16.86 4.21
N ILE A 160 8.24 16.29 4.50
CA ILE A 160 6.94 16.88 4.16
C ILE A 160 6.12 17.03 5.44
N PRO A 161 5.80 18.26 5.88
CA PRO A 161 4.98 18.47 7.07
C PRO A 161 3.50 18.08 6.80
N PHE A 162 2.77 17.78 7.86
CA PHE A 162 1.32 17.84 7.79
C PHE A 162 0.88 19.30 7.65
N LEU A 163 -0.25 19.54 6.99
CA LEU A 163 -0.80 20.88 6.83
C LEU A 163 -1.74 21.20 8.00
N LYS A 164 -1.44 22.31 8.71
CA LYS A 164 -2.27 22.76 9.85
C LYS A 164 -3.53 23.49 9.41
N GLN A 165 -3.49 24.21 8.27
CA GLN A 165 -4.56 25.07 7.79
C GLN A 165 -4.62 25.06 6.26
N PRO A 166 -5.79 25.25 5.64
CA PRO A 166 -7.14 25.39 6.22
C PRO A 166 -7.73 24.04 6.68
N THR A 167 -7.06 22.93 6.41
CA THR A 167 -7.48 21.56 6.72
C THR A 167 -6.31 20.80 7.31
N GLU A 168 -6.45 20.27 8.51
CA GLU A 168 -5.43 19.41 9.13
C GLU A 168 -5.23 18.14 8.30
N THR A 169 -4.32 18.21 7.31
CA THR A 169 -4.13 17.11 6.36
C THR A 169 -2.79 16.42 6.57
N SER A 170 -2.85 15.14 6.88
CA SER A 170 -1.69 14.26 6.98
C SER A 170 -0.99 14.04 5.63
N SER A 171 0.29 13.66 5.67
CA SER A 171 1.04 13.20 4.50
C SER A 171 1.47 11.76 4.73
N LEU A 172 1.00 10.85 3.88
CA LEU A 172 1.05 9.40 4.08
C LEU A 172 1.58 8.65 2.85
N MET A 173 1.98 7.39 3.06
CA MET A 173 2.28 6.44 1.99
C MET A 173 3.30 6.96 0.97
N PRO A 174 4.49 7.39 1.42
CA PRO A 174 5.51 7.89 0.51
C PRO A 174 6.01 6.80 -0.44
N LYS A 175 6.34 7.18 -1.68
CA LYS A 175 7.06 6.35 -2.66
C LYS A 175 8.06 7.23 -3.41
N VAL A 176 9.33 6.86 -3.36
CA VAL A 176 10.42 7.58 -4.05
C VAL A 176 10.43 7.17 -5.52
N SER A 177 10.61 8.14 -6.43
CA SER A 177 10.76 7.84 -7.86
C SER A 177 12.06 7.08 -8.13
N PRO A 178 12.14 6.24 -9.18
CA PRO A 178 13.31 5.40 -9.45
C PRO A 178 14.61 6.19 -9.70
N ASP A 179 14.52 7.44 -10.13
CA ASP A 179 15.64 8.35 -10.28
C ASP A 179 16.09 9.01 -8.96
N GLY A 180 15.39 8.73 -7.85
CA GLY A 180 15.67 9.29 -6.52
C GLY A 180 15.34 10.78 -6.36
N ARG A 181 14.76 11.44 -7.37
CA ARG A 181 14.60 12.91 -7.40
C ARG A 181 13.23 13.39 -6.94
N ARG A 182 12.21 12.53 -6.96
CA ARG A 182 10.83 12.89 -6.64
C ARG A 182 10.24 11.95 -5.61
N LEU A 183 9.24 12.46 -4.92
CA LEU A 183 8.44 11.73 -3.94
C LEU A 183 6.98 11.82 -4.35
N ALA A 184 6.29 10.69 -4.50
CA ALA A 184 4.84 10.63 -4.57
C ALA A 184 4.30 10.23 -3.19
N PHE A 185 3.18 10.81 -2.77
CA PHE A 185 2.56 10.54 -1.48
C PHE A 185 1.07 10.83 -1.49
N THR A 186 0.37 10.33 -0.49
CA THR A 186 -1.06 10.57 -0.31
C THR A 186 -1.28 11.69 0.68
N ARG A 187 -2.15 12.63 0.35
CA ARG A 187 -2.83 13.50 1.32
C ARG A 187 -4.28 13.06 1.41
N PRO A 188 -4.68 12.43 2.54
CA PRO A 188 -6.07 12.02 2.71
C PRO A 188 -6.99 13.23 2.79
N GLY A 189 -8.18 13.07 2.28
CA GLY A 189 -9.24 14.05 2.42
C GLY A 189 -9.79 14.10 3.85
N PHE A 190 -10.22 15.26 4.27
CA PHE A 190 -10.86 15.49 5.57
C PHE A 190 -11.97 16.53 5.43
N HIS A 191 -13.07 16.41 6.19
CA HIS A 191 -14.22 17.34 6.14
C HIS A 191 -14.74 17.63 4.72
N GLY A 192 -14.94 16.59 3.90
CA GLY A 192 -15.46 16.75 2.53
C GLY A 192 -14.39 17.03 1.46
N ILE A 193 -13.11 17.07 1.83
CA ILE A 193 -12.00 17.12 0.89
C ILE A 193 -11.59 15.70 0.54
N ALA A 194 -11.53 15.38 -0.74
CA ALA A 194 -11.15 14.06 -1.22
C ALA A 194 -9.65 13.81 -1.11
N SER A 195 -9.25 12.55 -0.93
CA SER A 195 -7.85 12.11 -0.96
C SER A 195 -7.20 12.39 -2.31
N GLN A 196 -5.95 12.82 -2.29
CA GLN A 196 -5.18 13.12 -3.50
C GLN A 196 -3.78 12.51 -3.45
N VAL A 197 -3.29 12.07 -4.61
CA VAL A 197 -1.87 11.82 -4.82
C VAL A 197 -1.18 13.15 -5.09
N TRP A 198 -0.12 13.39 -4.34
CA TRP A 198 0.77 14.55 -4.43
C TRP A 198 2.15 14.13 -4.90
N VAL A 199 2.88 15.07 -5.47
CA VAL A 199 4.29 14.91 -5.83
C VAL A 199 5.09 16.09 -5.28
N ALA A 200 6.33 15.79 -4.83
CA ALA A 200 7.31 16.79 -4.41
C ALA A 200 8.70 16.42 -4.95
N ARG A 201 9.66 17.32 -4.83
CA ARG A 201 11.08 16.96 -4.93
C ARG A 201 11.49 16.13 -3.72
N ILE A 202 12.57 15.36 -3.85
CA ILE A 202 13.06 14.52 -2.76
C ILE A 202 13.55 15.33 -1.54
N ASP A 203 13.84 16.60 -1.71
CA ASP A 203 14.16 17.54 -0.64
C ASP A 203 12.91 18.12 0.07
N GLY A 204 11.72 17.67 -0.31
CA GLY A 204 10.44 18.11 0.23
C GLY A 204 9.88 19.39 -0.37
N THR A 205 10.60 20.04 -1.27
CA THR A 205 10.16 21.27 -1.93
C THR A 205 9.21 21.00 -3.09
N HIS A 206 8.53 22.05 -3.58
CA HIS A 206 7.64 22.01 -4.76
C HIS A 206 6.52 20.95 -4.62
N ALA A 207 6.01 20.73 -3.42
CA ALA A 207 4.88 19.82 -3.21
C ALA A 207 3.60 20.37 -3.87
N ARG A 208 3.00 19.56 -4.75
CA ARG A 208 1.77 19.92 -5.45
C ARG A 208 0.87 18.70 -5.65
N PRO A 209 -0.46 18.89 -5.75
CA PRO A 209 -1.36 17.80 -6.12
C PRO A 209 -1.08 17.36 -7.55
N LEU A 210 -1.15 16.04 -7.76
CA LEU A 210 -1.02 15.42 -9.09
C LEU A 210 -2.39 14.96 -9.59
N THR A 211 -3.29 14.56 -8.68
CA THR A 211 -4.65 14.14 -9.03
C THR A 211 -5.69 15.20 -8.65
N ALA A 212 -6.76 15.26 -9.43
CA ALA A 212 -7.91 16.08 -9.08
C ALA A 212 -8.62 15.51 -7.83
N PRO A 213 -9.22 16.35 -6.96
CA PRO A 213 -9.91 15.89 -5.74
C PRO A 213 -10.97 14.83 -6.01
N ARG A 214 -11.76 14.97 -7.11
CA ARG A 214 -12.82 14.02 -7.47
C ARG A 214 -12.36 12.56 -7.63
N LEU A 215 -11.06 12.34 -7.81
CA LEU A 215 -10.52 10.99 -7.99
C LEU A 215 -10.40 10.20 -6.68
N GLU A 216 -10.44 10.87 -5.52
CA GLU A 216 -10.21 10.22 -4.23
C GLU A 216 -9.01 9.24 -4.27
N ALA A 217 -7.87 9.77 -4.70
CA ALA A 217 -6.70 8.99 -5.08
C ALA A 217 -5.73 8.78 -3.90
N PHE A 218 -5.21 7.55 -3.75
CA PHE A 218 -4.27 7.18 -2.69
C PHE A 218 -3.37 6.00 -3.10
N ALA A 219 -2.41 5.64 -2.24
CA ALA A 219 -1.46 4.54 -2.43
C ALA A 219 -0.74 4.59 -3.78
N PRO A 220 0.07 5.64 -4.06
CA PRO A 220 0.81 5.75 -5.30
C PRO A 220 1.93 4.72 -5.40
N ALA A 221 2.22 4.26 -6.63
CA ALA A 221 3.35 3.40 -6.96
C ALA A 221 3.99 3.86 -8.28
N TRP A 222 5.29 4.14 -8.26
CA TRP A 222 6.03 4.50 -9.47
C TRP A 222 6.28 3.29 -10.37
N SER A 223 6.18 3.46 -11.67
CA SER A 223 6.75 2.51 -12.62
C SER A 223 8.28 2.54 -12.53
N PRO A 224 9.01 1.42 -12.75
CA PRO A 224 10.48 1.38 -12.62
C PRO A 224 11.21 2.36 -13.54
N GLY A 225 10.63 2.71 -14.68
CA GLY A 225 11.18 3.75 -15.58
C GLY A 225 10.82 5.18 -15.15
N GLY A 226 10.07 5.40 -14.06
CA GLY A 226 9.70 6.72 -13.55
C GLY A 226 8.74 7.53 -14.43
N SER A 227 8.22 6.94 -15.51
CA SER A 227 7.35 7.62 -16.47
C SER A 227 5.87 7.62 -16.06
N HIS A 228 5.45 6.66 -15.21
CA HIS A 228 4.06 6.48 -14.79
C HIS A 228 3.93 6.30 -13.28
N ILE A 229 2.73 6.58 -12.78
CA ILE A 229 2.31 6.32 -11.39
C ILE A 229 1.00 5.56 -11.45
N ALA A 230 0.99 4.35 -10.86
CA ALA A 230 -0.25 3.63 -10.55
C ALA A 230 -0.75 4.08 -9.18
N PHE A 231 -2.05 4.07 -8.97
CA PHE A 231 -2.67 4.44 -7.69
C PHE A 231 -4.06 3.83 -7.55
N THR A 232 -4.57 3.82 -6.34
CA THR A 232 -5.97 3.48 -6.06
C THR A 232 -6.83 4.72 -6.15
N SER A 233 -8.02 4.59 -6.73
CA SER A 233 -9.03 5.66 -6.77
C SER A 233 -10.41 5.12 -6.42
N ASN A 234 -11.15 5.86 -5.59
CA ASN A 234 -12.54 5.58 -5.20
C ASN A 234 -13.55 6.40 -6.03
N LEU A 235 -13.18 6.88 -7.22
CA LEU A 235 -14.01 7.72 -8.09
C LEU A 235 -15.44 7.18 -8.29
N HIS A 236 -15.64 5.86 -8.25
CA HIS A 236 -16.93 5.21 -8.47
C HIS A 236 -17.48 4.61 -7.17
N ARG A 237 -18.19 5.43 -6.37
CA ARG A 237 -19.03 4.97 -5.25
C ARG A 237 -18.33 4.02 -4.27
N TRP A 238 -17.23 4.43 -3.64
CA TRP A 238 -16.51 3.61 -2.65
C TRP A 238 -15.84 2.35 -3.21
N GLN A 239 -15.80 2.23 -4.51
CA GLN A 239 -15.25 1.09 -5.21
C GLN A 239 -13.83 1.41 -5.64
N GLY A 240 -12.86 0.87 -4.91
CA GLY A 240 -11.45 0.99 -5.27
C GLY A 240 -11.17 0.42 -6.65
N SER A 241 -10.53 1.19 -7.49
CA SER A 241 -10.05 0.77 -8.81
C SER A 241 -8.59 1.18 -8.98
N ILE A 242 -7.82 0.38 -9.72
CA ILE A 242 -6.45 0.73 -10.05
C ILE A 242 -6.43 1.62 -11.29
N TYR A 243 -5.82 2.77 -11.15
CA TYR A 243 -5.56 3.73 -12.22
C TYR A 243 -4.07 3.89 -12.46
N VAL A 244 -3.72 4.33 -13.64
CA VAL A 244 -2.37 4.78 -14.02
C VAL A 244 -2.46 6.15 -14.66
N MET A 245 -1.44 6.97 -14.46
CA MET A 245 -1.22 8.24 -15.14
C MET A 245 0.25 8.43 -15.45
N ARG A 246 0.58 9.35 -16.35
CA ARG A 246 1.97 9.79 -16.52
C ARG A 246 2.45 10.51 -15.26
N ALA A 247 3.76 10.55 -15.06
CA ALA A 247 4.40 11.18 -13.90
C ALA A 247 4.18 12.70 -13.80
N ASP A 248 3.67 13.32 -14.85
CA ASP A 248 3.24 14.73 -14.89
C ASP A 248 1.77 14.95 -14.48
N GLY A 249 0.99 13.85 -14.33
CA GLY A 249 -0.43 13.84 -13.98
C GLY A 249 -1.36 13.70 -15.17
N THR A 250 -0.83 13.62 -16.40
CA THR A 250 -1.63 13.46 -17.63
C THR A 250 -1.88 12.00 -17.98
N GLY A 251 -2.72 11.72 -18.97
CA GLY A 251 -2.93 10.38 -19.52
C GLY A 251 -3.57 9.41 -18.53
N LEU A 252 -4.52 9.87 -17.72
CA LEU A 252 -5.25 9.05 -16.75
C LEU A 252 -5.98 7.90 -17.42
N THR A 253 -5.69 6.67 -17.01
CA THR A 253 -6.31 5.44 -17.52
C THR A 253 -6.67 4.51 -16.37
N ARG A 254 -7.84 3.90 -16.42
CA ARG A 254 -8.28 2.89 -15.47
C ARG A 254 -7.84 1.51 -15.94
N LEU A 255 -7.05 0.79 -15.11
CA LEU A 255 -6.52 -0.53 -15.46
C LEU A 255 -7.38 -1.67 -14.94
N ALA A 256 -7.80 -1.61 -13.69
CA ALA A 256 -8.56 -2.70 -13.08
C ALA A 256 -9.79 -2.17 -12.36
N THR A 257 -10.93 -2.78 -12.65
CA THR A 257 -12.19 -2.54 -11.95
C THR A 257 -12.60 -3.81 -11.23
N ALA A 258 -13.16 -3.67 -10.04
CA ALA A 258 -13.94 -4.72 -9.40
C ALA A 258 -15.44 -4.47 -9.67
N LYS A 259 -16.27 -5.52 -9.56
CA LYS A 259 -17.74 -5.33 -9.55
C LYS A 259 -18.15 -4.89 -8.14
N TRP A 260 -19.04 -3.93 -8.06
CA TRP A 260 -19.58 -3.47 -6.76
C TRP A 260 -20.18 -4.67 -5.98
N PRO A 261 -19.93 -4.78 -4.67
CA PRO A 261 -19.30 -3.84 -3.73
C PRO A 261 -17.77 -3.94 -3.62
N ASN A 262 -17.14 -4.76 -4.43
CA ASN A 262 -15.71 -5.10 -4.32
C ASN A 262 -14.76 -3.99 -4.81
N SER A 263 -13.52 -4.05 -4.34
CA SER A 263 -12.47 -3.06 -4.59
C SER A 263 -11.14 -3.71 -5.03
N ASN A 264 -10.32 -2.93 -5.73
CA ASN A 264 -8.91 -3.20 -6.01
C ASN A 264 -8.08 -2.06 -5.44
N PHE A 265 -6.99 -2.35 -4.73
CA PHE A 265 -6.20 -1.34 -4.03
C PHE A 265 -4.72 -1.76 -3.88
N ASP A 266 -3.88 -0.80 -3.42
CA ASP A 266 -2.45 -0.98 -3.12
C ASP A 266 -1.64 -1.54 -4.30
N PRO A 267 -1.58 -0.86 -5.46
CA PRO A 267 -0.80 -1.33 -6.60
C PRO A 267 0.70 -1.29 -6.33
N ALA A 268 1.44 -2.27 -6.86
CA ALA A 268 2.90 -2.31 -6.83
C ALA A 268 3.43 -2.83 -8.18
N TYR A 269 4.28 -2.05 -8.85
CA TYR A 269 4.92 -2.49 -10.09
C TYR A 269 5.95 -3.59 -9.84
N SER A 270 6.05 -4.51 -10.78
CA SER A 270 7.19 -5.43 -10.86
C SER A 270 8.48 -4.67 -11.18
N PRO A 271 9.66 -5.18 -10.78
CA PRO A 271 10.96 -4.55 -11.08
C PRO A 271 11.19 -4.28 -12.57
N GLY A 272 10.69 -5.14 -13.44
CA GLY A 272 10.75 -4.95 -14.90
C GLY A 272 9.66 -4.04 -15.48
N GLY A 273 8.70 -3.58 -14.68
CA GLY A 273 7.61 -2.69 -15.09
C GLY A 273 6.51 -3.33 -15.95
N GLY A 274 6.65 -4.59 -16.33
CA GLY A 274 5.68 -5.28 -17.20
C GLY A 274 4.41 -5.73 -16.49
N GLN A 275 4.41 -5.76 -15.15
CA GLN A 275 3.29 -6.24 -14.35
C GLN A 275 3.01 -5.33 -13.14
N ILE A 276 1.82 -5.45 -12.58
CA ILE A 276 1.37 -4.78 -11.36
C ILE A 276 0.72 -5.80 -10.45
N ALA A 277 1.23 -5.93 -9.23
CA ALA A 277 0.56 -6.62 -8.14
C ALA A 277 -0.44 -5.67 -7.46
N PHE A 278 -1.57 -6.19 -6.98
CA PHE A 278 -2.56 -5.41 -6.26
C PHE A 278 -3.40 -6.30 -5.36
N SER A 279 -3.99 -5.71 -4.34
CA SER A 279 -4.94 -6.37 -3.45
C SER A 279 -6.35 -6.24 -4.01
N SER A 280 -7.16 -7.30 -3.89
CA SER A 280 -8.55 -7.29 -4.33
C SER A 280 -9.44 -8.13 -3.42
N ASP A 281 -10.56 -7.57 -3.02
CA ASP A 281 -11.61 -8.26 -2.26
C ASP A 281 -12.70 -8.91 -3.13
N ARG A 282 -12.47 -8.97 -4.46
CA ARG A 282 -13.45 -9.47 -5.46
C ARG A 282 -13.98 -10.88 -5.22
N ARG A 283 -13.32 -11.67 -4.37
CA ARG A 283 -13.72 -13.02 -3.99
C ARG A 283 -14.50 -13.07 -2.67
N TYR A 284 -14.65 -11.92 -1.99
CA TYR A 284 -15.24 -11.83 -0.66
C TYR A 284 -16.45 -10.88 -0.68
N PRO A 285 -17.68 -11.42 -0.80
CA PRO A 285 -18.88 -10.59 -0.87
C PRO A 285 -19.11 -9.76 0.40
N ASP A 286 -18.56 -10.22 1.54
CA ASP A 286 -18.69 -9.54 2.83
C ASP A 286 -17.63 -8.48 3.09
N LEU A 287 -16.77 -8.17 2.11
CA LEU A 287 -15.69 -7.18 2.20
C LEU A 287 -14.72 -7.39 3.39
N CYS A 288 -14.66 -8.61 3.92
CA CYS A 288 -13.83 -8.93 5.10
C CYS A 288 -12.34 -9.00 4.78
N CYS A 289 -12.01 -9.27 3.55
CA CYS A 289 -10.71 -9.83 3.21
C CYS A 289 -10.29 -9.41 1.80
N ALA A 290 -9.01 -9.57 1.48
CA ALA A 290 -8.49 -9.38 0.14
C ALA A 290 -7.48 -10.48 -0.20
N ASP A 291 -7.34 -10.74 -1.47
CA ASP A 291 -6.31 -11.61 -2.06
C ASP A 291 -5.29 -10.80 -2.85
N LEU A 292 -4.14 -11.41 -3.11
CA LEU A 292 -3.12 -10.87 -4.00
C LEU A 292 -3.42 -11.26 -5.45
N PHE A 293 -3.51 -10.28 -6.31
CA PHE A 293 -3.63 -10.43 -7.75
C PHE A 293 -2.43 -9.81 -8.47
N VAL A 294 -2.17 -10.31 -9.67
CA VAL A 294 -1.22 -9.72 -10.62
C VAL A 294 -1.94 -9.49 -11.95
N MET A 295 -1.57 -8.42 -12.64
CA MET A 295 -1.98 -8.09 -13.99
C MET A 295 -0.79 -7.60 -14.82
N ARG A 296 -0.91 -7.56 -16.14
CA ARG A 296 0.03 -6.81 -16.98
C ARG A 296 -0.12 -5.32 -16.70
N ALA A 297 0.92 -4.53 -17.02
CA ALA A 297 0.91 -3.09 -16.79
C ALA A 297 -0.15 -2.34 -17.62
N ASP A 298 -0.73 -2.97 -18.64
CA ASP A 298 -1.87 -2.49 -19.43
C ASP A 298 -3.25 -2.83 -18.81
N GLY A 299 -3.27 -3.54 -17.68
CA GLY A 299 -4.47 -3.98 -16.98
C GLY A 299 -5.02 -5.35 -17.43
N SER A 300 -4.44 -5.96 -18.44
CA SER A 300 -4.87 -7.27 -18.97
C SER A 300 -4.28 -8.44 -18.15
N GLY A 301 -4.77 -9.65 -18.37
CA GLY A 301 -4.20 -10.87 -17.80
C GLY A 301 -4.27 -10.95 -16.27
N GLN A 302 -5.33 -10.42 -15.66
CA GLN A 302 -5.49 -10.43 -14.20
C GLN A 302 -5.65 -11.87 -13.69
N HIS A 303 -4.81 -12.26 -12.74
CA HIS A 303 -4.89 -13.58 -12.12
C HIS A 303 -4.56 -13.53 -10.63
N LEU A 304 -5.03 -14.53 -9.90
CA LEU A 304 -4.79 -14.71 -8.48
C LEU A 304 -3.39 -15.28 -8.25
N VAL A 305 -2.63 -14.71 -7.31
CA VAL A 305 -1.26 -15.15 -6.98
C VAL A 305 -1.23 -15.99 -5.70
N ALA A 306 -1.86 -15.52 -4.63
CA ALA A 306 -1.88 -16.21 -3.36
C ALA A 306 -3.30 -16.62 -2.99
N THR A 307 -3.50 -17.91 -2.76
CA THR A 307 -4.78 -18.48 -2.33
C THR A 307 -4.70 -18.96 -0.88
N GLY A 308 -5.81 -18.87 -0.15
CA GLY A 308 -5.92 -19.37 1.21
C GLY A 308 -5.40 -18.43 2.30
N LEU A 309 -4.79 -17.30 1.94
CA LEU A 309 -4.42 -16.24 2.87
C LEU A 309 -5.39 -15.07 2.75
N GLN A 310 -6.43 -15.08 3.57
CA GLN A 310 -7.37 -13.96 3.63
C GLN A 310 -6.72 -12.72 4.26
N GLY A 311 -7.02 -11.53 3.70
CA GLY A 311 -6.52 -10.27 4.26
C GLY A 311 -5.15 -9.84 3.74
N VAL A 312 -4.80 -10.18 2.50
CA VAL A 312 -3.58 -9.73 1.83
C VAL A 312 -3.69 -8.26 1.43
N VAL A 313 -2.76 -7.44 1.92
CA VAL A 313 -2.70 -6.00 1.66
C VAL A 313 -1.26 -5.51 1.53
N GLN A 314 -1.06 -4.30 0.99
CA GLN A 314 0.21 -3.58 1.01
C GLN A 314 1.36 -4.37 0.36
N ALA A 315 1.12 -4.88 -0.85
CA ALA A 315 2.13 -5.58 -1.61
C ALA A 315 3.31 -4.67 -1.99
N ALA A 316 4.52 -5.22 -1.94
CA ALA A 316 5.74 -4.63 -2.48
C ALA A 316 6.43 -5.67 -3.36
N TRP A 317 6.75 -5.31 -4.59
CA TRP A 317 7.42 -6.21 -5.53
C TRP A 317 8.90 -5.83 -5.65
N GLY A 318 9.78 -6.72 -5.24
CA GLY A 318 11.23 -6.51 -5.25
C GLY A 318 11.96 -7.41 -6.23
N SER A 319 13.24 -7.10 -6.44
CA SER A 319 14.16 -7.83 -7.33
C SER A 319 14.74 -9.10 -6.70
N ALA A 320 14.35 -9.45 -5.47
CA ALA A 320 14.82 -10.66 -4.80
C ALA A 320 14.58 -11.91 -5.67
N PRO A 321 15.53 -12.85 -5.74
CA PRO A 321 15.38 -14.04 -6.55
C PRO A 321 14.18 -14.88 -6.09
N PRO A 322 13.51 -15.59 -7.02
CA PRO A 322 12.41 -16.51 -6.68
C PRO A 322 12.91 -17.63 -5.74
N VAL A 323 12.01 -18.09 -4.88
CA VAL A 323 12.27 -19.30 -4.08
C VAL A 323 11.87 -20.51 -4.92
N PRO A 324 12.76 -21.53 -5.09
CA PRO A 324 12.39 -22.76 -5.74
C PRO A 324 11.19 -23.42 -5.07
N ALA A 325 10.29 -23.99 -5.86
CA ALA A 325 9.17 -24.74 -5.32
C ALA A 325 9.70 -25.93 -4.48
N GLY A 326 9.13 -26.12 -3.28
CA GLY A 326 9.55 -27.17 -2.37
C GLY A 326 10.76 -26.86 -1.51
N SER A 327 11.30 -25.63 -1.51
CA SER A 327 12.36 -25.21 -0.59
C SER A 327 11.89 -25.32 0.87
N PRO A 328 12.80 -25.64 1.82
CA PRO A 328 12.47 -25.65 3.24
C PRO A 328 11.85 -24.33 3.69
N GLY A 329 10.75 -24.39 4.45
CA GLY A 329 10.00 -23.20 4.90
C GLY A 329 8.94 -22.67 3.94
N THR A 330 8.82 -23.23 2.72
CA THR A 330 7.67 -22.94 1.86
C THR A 330 6.42 -23.57 2.46
N LEU A 331 5.38 -22.75 2.64
CA LEU A 331 4.07 -23.25 3.05
C LEU A 331 3.47 -24.02 1.87
N SER A 332 3.04 -25.26 2.09
CA SER A 332 2.07 -25.91 1.20
C SER A 332 0.86 -24.97 1.14
N GLN A 333 0.31 -24.75 -0.06
CA GLN A 333 -0.89 -23.91 -0.18
C GLN A 333 -1.91 -24.37 0.87
N PRO A 334 -2.36 -23.50 1.78
CA PRO A 334 -3.36 -23.91 2.76
C PRO A 334 -4.61 -24.31 1.99
N THR A 335 -5.09 -25.52 2.20
CA THR A 335 -6.48 -25.88 1.88
C THR A 335 -7.35 -24.84 2.58
N ALA A 336 -8.25 -24.18 1.83
CA ALA A 336 -9.07 -23.10 2.32
C ALA A 336 -9.64 -23.45 3.70
N PRO A 337 -9.39 -22.66 4.76
CA PRO A 337 -10.02 -22.87 6.05
C PRO A 337 -11.52 -22.65 5.85
N ALA A 338 -12.31 -23.54 6.47
CA ALA A 338 -13.74 -23.32 6.62
C ALA A 338 -13.98 -21.94 7.23
N PRO A 339 -15.02 -21.20 6.82
CA PRO A 339 -15.31 -19.88 7.36
C PRO A 339 -15.44 -19.97 8.88
N ALA A 340 -14.60 -19.21 9.58
CA ALA A 340 -14.66 -19.10 11.04
C ALA A 340 -16.03 -18.50 11.45
N PRO A 341 -16.75 -19.06 12.40
CA PRO A 341 -18.00 -18.49 12.87
C PRO A 341 -17.71 -17.17 13.58
N GLY A 342 -18.16 -16.05 12.99
CA GLY A 342 -18.50 -14.83 13.71
C GLY A 342 -17.39 -14.00 14.30
N SER A 343 -16.54 -13.38 13.48
CA SER A 343 -15.83 -12.16 13.88
C SER A 343 -16.37 -10.94 13.11
N SER A 344 -17.54 -10.48 13.53
CA SER A 344 -18.15 -9.24 13.08
C SER A 344 -17.43 -8.03 13.71
N ILE A 345 -16.26 -7.66 13.22
CA ILE A 345 -15.60 -6.40 13.60
C ILE A 345 -16.15 -5.20 12.78
N PHE A 346 -17.06 -5.45 11.83
CA PHE A 346 -17.67 -4.41 10.98
C PHE A 346 -19.20 -4.40 11.04
N ARG A 347 -19.81 -4.59 12.22
CA ARG A 347 -21.22 -4.27 12.42
C ARG A 347 -21.37 -3.20 13.47
N ALA A 348 -21.42 -1.94 13.06
CA ALA A 348 -22.17 -0.90 13.77
C ALA A 348 -22.53 0.23 12.81
N ALA A 349 -23.84 0.46 12.72
CA ALA A 349 -24.54 1.64 12.27
C ALA A 349 -25.10 1.65 10.83
N THR A 350 -26.20 0.92 10.62
CA THR A 350 -27.37 1.43 9.92
C THR A 350 -28.62 0.82 10.51
N LYS A 351 -29.17 1.44 11.56
CA LYS A 351 -30.60 1.37 11.88
C LYS A 351 -31.14 2.78 11.79
N HIS A 352 -31.83 3.10 10.71
CA HIS A 352 -32.82 4.15 10.68
C HIS A 352 -34.07 3.62 11.38
N PRO A 353 -34.72 4.41 12.25
CA PRO A 353 -36.06 4.11 12.69
C PRO A 353 -37.07 4.47 11.57
N PRO A 354 -38.21 3.77 11.48
CA PRO A 354 -39.23 4.10 10.49
C PRO A 354 -39.92 5.41 10.88
N GLY A 355 -40.17 6.25 9.85
CA GLY A 355 -40.86 7.52 9.98
C GLY A 355 -42.32 7.36 10.40
N THR A 356 -42.77 8.31 11.16
CA THR A 356 -44.13 8.85 11.16
C THR A 356 -44.10 10.23 10.58
#